data_57db97a436554ccba12f6d3285133459
#
_entry.id   57db97a436554ccba12f6d3285133459
#
_cell.length_a   1.000
_cell.length_b   1.000
_cell.length_c   1.000
_cell.angle_alpha   90.00
_cell.angle_beta   90.00
_cell.angle_gamma   90.00
#
_symmetry.space_group_name_H-M   'P 1'
#
loop_
_entity.id
_entity.type
_entity.pdbx_description
1 polymer ?
#
loop_
_entity_poly.entity_id
_entity_poly.type
_entity_poly.pdbx_seq_one_letter_code
_entity_poly.pdbx_strand_id
1 'polypeptide(L)'
;ELGSELTMHYGLLPRANRGIFAINEVPDLAGKIQVALFNIMQEGDVQIKGYPVRLELDVAIVFSANPEDYTARGKIVTPLKDRIGSEIRTHYPESLDEAISITEQEAWTARTYDVGEKAIEKIVIPHYIRQIVEQVAFVARDDKKVDKRSGVSQRLPISTMELVVSNAERRALIHGESLVVPRVGDIFAALPGITGKIELEYEGEMKGADTVIRELIRTSVANIYDTYFADTNTQQIEQWFNLGGAVELNDKQPAQAVFTELKAIQGLFDKLSALKVNSRTPVEVAVSAAEFLLEGMTAHKKISRSEARTFTAGEKRRRNEDAAQMAERMRDKLQERDIDDMAKNRTRRGFN
;
A
#
# COMPACT_ATOMS: atom_id res chain seq x y z
N GLU A 1 -9.15 41.93 -46.46
CA GLU A 1 -9.35 40.51 -46.04
C GLU A 1 -8.77 40.18 -44.64
N LEU A 2 -7.74 40.90 -44.17
CA LEU A 2 -7.17 40.68 -42.79
C LEU A 2 -8.02 41.28 -41.66
N GLY A 3 -9.09 41.98 -41.96
CA GLY A 3 -10.03 42.54 -40.96
C GLY A 3 -11.30 41.74 -40.72
N SER A 4 -11.41 40.54 -41.30
CA SER A 4 -12.57 39.66 -41.07
C SER A 4 -12.39 38.87 -39.77
N GLU A 5 -13.38 38.89 -38.90
CA GLU A 5 -13.41 38.07 -37.69
C GLU A 5 -13.21 36.56 -37.98
N LEU A 6 -13.55 36.12 -39.17
CA LEU A 6 -13.37 34.72 -39.63
C LEU A 6 -11.91 34.32 -39.85
N THR A 7 -10.96 35.27 -39.91
CA THR A 7 -9.52 34.99 -40.07
C THR A 7 -8.75 34.98 -38.76
N MET A 8 -9.39 35.34 -37.64
CA MET A 8 -8.74 35.35 -36.33
C MET A 8 -8.86 33.98 -35.65
N HIS A 9 -7.72 33.37 -35.34
CA HIS A 9 -7.65 32.18 -34.51
C HIS A 9 -7.48 32.58 -33.05
N TYR A 10 -8.55 32.42 -32.29
CA TYR A 10 -8.54 32.70 -30.86
C TYR A 10 -7.75 31.63 -30.09
N GLY A 11 -6.85 32.06 -29.19
CA GLY A 11 -6.15 31.20 -28.24
C GLY A 11 -7.07 30.64 -27.17
N LEU A 12 -6.53 29.84 -26.25
CA LEU A 12 -7.28 29.13 -25.23
C LEU A 12 -8.06 30.07 -24.29
N LEU A 13 -7.45 31.17 -23.86
CA LEU A 13 -8.07 32.11 -22.93
C LEU A 13 -9.31 32.80 -23.50
N PRO A 14 -9.24 33.43 -24.71
CA PRO A 14 -10.44 34.00 -25.34
C PRO A 14 -11.55 32.98 -25.57
N ARG A 15 -11.20 31.72 -25.84
CA ARG A 15 -12.19 30.63 -26.02
C ARG A 15 -12.87 30.22 -24.73
N ALA A 16 -12.25 30.50 -23.56
CA ALA A 16 -12.81 30.25 -22.24
C ALA A 16 -13.71 31.40 -21.73
N ASN A 17 -13.97 32.43 -22.57
CA ASN A 17 -14.79 33.57 -22.18
C ASN A 17 -16.15 33.12 -21.62
N ARG A 18 -16.58 33.72 -20.49
CA ARG A 18 -17.76 33.35 -19.69
C ARG A 18 -17.68 31.95 -19.09
N GLY A 19 -16.48 31.41 -18.89
CA GLY A 19 -16.23 30.09 -18.31
C GLY A 19 -15.14 30.09 -17.29
N ILE A 20 -14.64 28.89 -16.97
CA ILE A 20 -13.55 28.64 -16.06
C ILE A 20 -12.32 28.20 -16.86
N PHE A 21 -11.19 28.83 -16.61
CA PHE A 21 -9.91 28.47 -17.21
C PHE A 21 -8.95 27.99 -16.14
N ALA A 22 -8.62 26.70 -16.15
CA ALA A 22 -7.69 26.11 -15.20
C ALA A 22 -6.27 26.07 -15.75
N ILE A 23 -5.32 26.56 -14.97
CA ILE A 23 -3.88 26.52 -15.27
C ILE A 23 -3.20 25.67 -14.21
N ASN A 24 -2.77 24.48 -14.60
CA ASN A 24 -2.06 23.58 -13.69
C ASN A 24 -0.56 23.92 -13.66
N GLU A 25 0.07 23.68 -12.51
CA GLU A 25 1.51 23.83 -12.29
C GLU A 25 2.02 25.22 -12.71
N VAL A 26 1.43 26.26 -12.16
CA VAL A 26 1.80 27.66 -12.48
C VAL A 26 3.28 27.97 -12.34
N PRO A 27 4.02 27.42 -11.33
CA PRO A 27 5.46 27.62 -11.22
C PRO A 27 6.26 27.15 -12.44
N ASP A 28 5.76 26.18 -13.21
CA ASP A 28 6.42 25.66 -14.41
C ASP A 28 6.25 26.58 -15.64
N LEU A 29 5.32 27.53 -15.56
CA LEU A 29 5.16 28.51 -16.65
C LEU A 29 6.33 29.49 -16.69
N ALA A 30 6.88 29.67 -17.88
CA ALA A 30 7.88 30.69 -18.08
C ALA A 30 7.38 32.07 -17.61
N GLY A 31 8.26 32.84 -16.92
CA GLY A 31 7.88 34.13 -16.35
C GLY A 31 7.21 35.08 -17.33
N LYS A 32 7.56 35.03 -18.63
CA LYS A 32 6.92 35.82 -19.70
C LYS A 32 5.43 35.46 -19.86
N ILE A 33 5.07 34.19 -19.69
CA ILE A 33 3.68 33.73 -19.78
C ILE A 33 2.92 34.19 -18.55
N GLN A 34 3.52 34.04 -17.36
CA GLN A 34 2.94 34.55 -16.13
C GLN A 34 2.64 36.05 -16.20
N VAL A 35 3.56 36.83 -16.75
CA VAL A 35 3.37 38.29 -16.95
C VAL A 35 2.25 38.60 -17.94
N ALA A 36 2.09 37.79 -18.99
CA ALA A 36 0.98 37.96 -19.95
C ALA A 36 -0.40 37.79 -19.32
N LEU A 37 -0.52 37.07 -18.19
CA LEU A 37 -1.79 36.92 -17.45
C LEU A 37 -2.19 38.17 -16.67
N PHE A 38 -1.26 39.11 -16.40
CA PHE A 38 -1.56 40.30 -15.58
C PHE A 38 -2.68 41.16 -16.15
N ASN A 39 -2.62 41.43 -17.47
CA ASN A 39 -3.65 42.24 -18.12
C ASN A 39 -5.01 41.59 -18.02
N ILE A 40 -5.06 40.29 -18.24
CA ILE A 40 -6.33 39.53 -18.16
C ILE A 40 -6.90 39.57 -16.77
N MET A 41 -6.07 39.38 -15.74
CA MET A 41 -6.50 39.37 -14.34
C MET A 41 -6.85 40.74 -13.80
N GLN A 42 -6.24 41.80 -14.31
CA GLN A 42 -6.40 43.18 -13.82
C GLN A 42 -7.37 44.00 -14.66
N GLU A 43 -7.23 43.93 -15.98
CA GLU A 43 -8.00 44.77 -16.93
C GLU A 43 -9.18 43.98 -17.55
N GLY A 44 -9.20 42.65 -17.37
CA GLY A 44 -10.23 41.79 -17.98
C GLY A 44 -10.16 41.77 -19.53
N ASP A 45 -8.98 42.02 -20.11
CA ASP A 45 -8.86 42.01 -21.55
C ASP A 45 -7.60 41.32 -22.07
N VAL A 46 -7.62 40.97 -23.35
CA VAL A 46 -6.47 40.51 -24.12
C VAL A 46 -6.22 41.45 -25.26
N GLN A 47 -4.97 41.97 -25.33
CA GLN A 47 -4.50 42.77 -26.44
C GLN A 47 -3.76 41.88 -27.44
N ILE A 48 -4.15 41.97 -28.71
CA ILE A 48 -3.47 41.23 -29.76
C ILE A 48 -2.30 42.09 -30.23
N LYS A 49 -1.07 41.62 -29.97
CA LYS A 49 0.16 42.33 -30.31
C LYS A 49 0.22 42.65 -31.80
N GLY A 50 0.38 43.95 -32.12
CA GLY A 50 0.46 44.44 -33.50
C GLY A 50 -0.91 44.80 -34.14
N TYR A 51 -2.01 44.60 -33.41
CA TYR A 51 -3.34 44.99 -33.89
C TYR A 51 -4.04 45.85 -32.85
N PRO A 52 -4.85 46.84 -33.24
CA PRO A 52 -5.62 47.68 -32.32
C PRO A 52 -6.89 46.96 -31.80
N VAL A 53 -6.77 45.67 -31.51
CA VAL A 53 -7.90 44.85 -31.07
C VAL A 53 -7.73 44.52 -29.58
N ARG A 54 -8.71 44.94 -28.81
CA ARG A 54 -8.91 44.56 -27.41
C ARG A 54 -10.11 43.61 -27.32
N LEU A 55 -9.93 42.48 -26.68
CA LEU A 55 -10.99 41.51 -26.42
C LEU A 55 -11.28 41.53 -24.93
N GLU A 56 -12.47 41.98 -24.57
CA GLU A 56 -12.95 41.88 -23.18
C GLU A 56 -13.22 40.41 -22.82
N LEU A 57 -12.71 39.98 -21.68
CA LEU A 57 -12.85 38.62 -21.20
C LEU A 57 -13.46 38.61 -19.80
N ASP A 58 -14.50 37.81 -19.65
CA ASP A 58 -15.10 37.44 -18.38
C ASP A 58 -14.76 35.96 -18.11
N VAL A 59 -13.66 35.71 -17.40
CA VAL A 59 -13.11 34.36 -17.20
C VAL A 59 -12.72 34.19 -15.73
N ALA A 60 -13.24 33.16 -15.08
CA ALA A 60 -12.73 32.71 -13.80
C ALA A 60 -11.47 31.89 -14.01
N ILE A 61 -10.34 32.38 -13.50
CA ILE A 61 -9.04 31.68 -13.63
C ILE A 61 -8.74 30.95 -12.34
N VAL A 62 -8.49 29.65 -12.44
CA VAL A 62 -8.10 28.76 -11.34
C VAL A 62 -6.67 28.27 -11.58
N PHE A 63 -5.83 28.42 -10.59
CA PHE A 63 -4.44 27.97 -10.64
C PHE A 63 -4.23 26.76 -9.73
N SER A 64 -3.42 25.79 -10.15
CA SER A 64 -2.85 24.82 -9.22
C SER A 64 -1.33 25.02 -9.11
N ALA A 65 -0.80 24.71 -7.95
CA ALA A 65 0.62 24.77 -7.68
C ALA A 65 0.97 23.86 -6.51
N ASN A 66 2.13 23.20 -6.58
CA ASN A 66 2.71 22.49 -5.45
C ASN A 66 3.69 23.41 -4.73
N PRO A 67 3.49 23.76 -3.44
CA PRO A 67 4.39 24.67 -2.72
C PRO A 67 5.84 24.18 -2.65
N GLU A 68 6.07 22.87 -2.66
CA GLU A 68 7.39 22.25 -2.55
C GLU A 68 8.20 22.38 -3.84
N ASP A 69 7.54 22.48 -4.99
CA ASP A 69 8.19 22.67 -6.29
C ASP A 69 8.72 24.10 -6.52
N TYR A 70 8.34 25.07 -5.67
CA TYR A 70 8.77 26.49 -5.83
C TYR A 70 10.29 26.71 -5.79
N THR A 71 11.03 25.79 -5.22
CA THR A 71 12.49 25.91 -5.11
C THR A 71 13.24 25.23 -6.25
N ALA A 72 12.66 24.20 -6.85
CA ALA A 72 13.33 23.35 -7.83
C ALA A 72 12.95 23.67 -9.30
N ARG A 73 11.68 24.00 -9.58
CA ARG A 73 11.17 24.13 -10.95
C ARG A 73 10.86 25.55 -11.39
N GLY A 74 10.57 26.46 -10.45
CA GLY A 74 10.23 27.83 -10.77
C GLY A 74 9.52 28.53 -9.62
N LYS A 75 9.25 29.83 -9.79
CA LYS A 75 8.51 30.63 -8.80
C LYS A 75 7.33 31.29 -9.48
N ILE A 76 6.22 31.38 -8.77
CA ILE A 76 5.17 32.31 -9.15
C ILE A 76 5.74 33.72 -8.96
N VAL A 77 5.74 34.51 -10.04
CA VAL A 77 6.23 35.87 -9.96
C VAL A 77 5.37 36.68 -8.99
N THR A 78 6.01 37.48 -8.14
CA THR A 78 5.32 38.24 -7.07
C THR A 78 4.11 39.01 -7.56
N PRO A 79 4.18 39.72 -8.72
CA PRO A 79 3.00 40.44 -9.22
C PRO A 79 1.81 39.55 -9.62
N LEU A 80 2.05 38.28 -10.01
CA LEU A 80 0.96 37.34 -10.29
C LEU A 80 0.31 36.90 -8.96
N LYS A 81 1.14 36.57 -7.99
CA LYS A 81 0.66 36.16 -6.65
C LYS A 81 -0.21 37.25 -5.99
N ASP A 82 0.17 38.52 -6.14
CA ASP A 82 -0.58 39.67 -5.62
C ASP A 82 -1.99 39.83 -6.25
N ARG A 83 -2.18 39.30 -7.46
CA ARG A 83 -3.45 39.35 -8.21
C ARG A 83 -4.37 38.17 -8.01
N ILE A 84 -3.89 37.13 -7.33
CA ILE A 84 -4.72 35.98 -6.97
C ILE A 84 -5.64 36.36 -5.81
N GLY A 85 -6.92 36.31 -6.02
CA GLY A 85 -7.91 36.78 -5.04
C GLY A 85 -8.06 35.87 -3.83
N SER A 86 -7.77 34.56 -3.95
CA SER A 86 -7.86 33.63 -2.84
C SER A 86 -6.92 32.44 -3.04
N GLU A 87 -6.40 31.91 -1.94
CA GLU A 87 -5.56 30.71 -1.90
C GLU A 87 -6.27 29.63 -1.08
N ILE A 88 -6.46 28.46 -1.68
CA ILE A 88 -7.01 27.29 -1.01
C ILE A 88 -5.87 26.29 -0.83
N ARG A 89 -5.58 25.95 0.42
CA ARG A 89 -4.60 24.92 0.74
C ARG A 89 -5.28 23.59 0.92
N THR A 90 -4.86 22.61 0.12
CA THR A 90 -5.26 21.23 0.31
C THR A 90 -4.39 20.56 1.36
N HIS A 91 -4.92 19.56 2.03
CA HIS A 91 -4.24 18.75 3.04
C HIS A 91 -4.47 17.27 2.79
N TYR A 92 -3.70 16.42 3.45
CA TYR A 92 -3.97 14.98 3.45
C TYR A 92 -5.27 14.68 4.20
N PRO A 93 -5.94 13.54 3.90
CA PRO A 93 -7.08 13.09 4.70
C PRO A 93 -6.69 13.00 6.18
N GLU A 94 -7.57 13.43 7.07
CA GLU A 94 -7.33 13.44 8.52
C GLU A 94 -7.69 12.10 9.16
N SER A 95 -8.56 11.33 8.51
CA SER A 95 -9.00 10.01 8.98
C SER A 95 -8.88 8.94 7.90
N LEU A 96 -8.82 7.68 8.32
CA LEU A 96 -8.84 6.54 7.40
C LEU A 96 -10.14 6.48 6.60
N ASP A 97 -11.27 6.84 7.19
CA ASP A 97 -12.58 6.79 6.52
C ASP A 97 -12.66 7.82 5.38
N GLU A 98 -12.13 9.02 5.58
CA GLU A 98 -12.01 10.02 4.51
C GLU A 98 -11.09 9.53 3.39
N ALA A 99 -9.93 8.97 3.75
CA ALA A 99 -8.97 8.43 2.79
C ALA A 99 -9.58 7.28 1.97
N ILE A 100 -10.29 6.36 2.63
CA ILE A 100 -11.01 5.26 1.97
C ILE A 100 -12.05 5.82 1.00
N SER A 101 -12.82 6.83 1.40
CA SER A 101 -13.85 7.45 0.54
C SER A 101 -13.24 8.03 -0.73
N ILE A 102 -12.08 8.70 -0.63
CA ILE A 102 -11.35 9.23 -1.79
C ILE A 102 -10.89 8.08 -2.70
N THR A 103 -10.30 7.03 -2.13
CA THR A 103 -9.81 5.90 -2.93
C THR A 103 -10.97 5.11 -3.57
N GLU A 104 -12.11 4.97 -2.91
CA GLU A 104 -13.30 4.34 -3.49
C GLU A 104 -13.88 5.14 -4.67
N GLN A 105 -13.79 6.46 -4.61
CA GLN A 105 -14.25 7.34 -5.68
C GLN A 105 -13.31 7.31 -6.89
N GLU A 106 -12.00 7.33 -6.67
CA GLU A 106 -10.99 7.56 -7.70
C GLU A 106 -10.39 6.27 -8.28
N ALA A 107 -10.29 5.19 -7.48
CA ALA A 107 -9.67 3.95 -7.91
C ALA A 107 -10.60 3.15 -8.84
N TRP A 108 -10.04 2.68 -9.94
CA TRP A 108 -10.76 1.80 -10.84
C TRP A 108 -10.87 0.37 -10.28
N THR A 109 -11.77 0.18 -9.34
CA THR A 109 -12.04 -1.11 -8.68
C THR A 109 -13.38 -1.72 -9.06
N ALA A 110 -14.33 -0.92 -9.56
CA ALA A 110 -15.61 -1.39 -10.10
C ALA A 110 -15.41 -1.83 -11.56
N ARG A 111 -14.93 -3.05 -11.74
CA ARG A 111 -14.63 -3.63 -13.05
C ARG A 111 -15.65 -4.72 -13.37
N THR A 112 -16.22 -4.68 -14.58
CA THR A 112 -17.04 -5.76 -15.13
C THR A 112 -16.28 -6.38 -16.27
N TYR A 113 -16.06 -7.70 -16.22
CA TYR A 113 -15.41 -8.44 -17.28
C TYR A 113 -16.40 -9.43 -17.89
N ASP A 114 -16.54 -9.34 -19.18
CA ASP A 114 -17.17 -10.38 -20.00
C ASP A 114 -16.02 -11.21 -20.60
N VAL A 115 -15.56 -12.21 -19.85
CA VAL A 115 -14.47 -13.11 -20.27
C VAL A 115 -15.05 -14.47 -20.66
N GLY A 116 -15.91 -14.47 -21.67
CA GLY A 116 -16.50 -15.69 -22.20
C GLY A 116 -17.34 -16.46 -21.15
N GLU A 117 -17.19 -17.81 -21.11
CA GLU A 117 -17.97 -18.67 -20.20
C GLU A 117 -17.63 -18.53 -18.70
N LYS A 118 -16.58 -17.78 -18.35
CA LYS A 118 -16.13 -17.55 -16.96
C LYS A 118 -16.21 -16.08 -16.61
N ALA A 119 -17.40 -15.60 -16.30
CA ALA A 119 -17.60 -14.24 -15.83
C ALA A 119 -17.15 -14.12 -14.36
N ILE A 120 -16.35 -13.08 -14.04
CA ILE A 120 -16.21 -12.60 -12.66
C ILE A 120 -17.53 -11.94 -12.29
N GLU A 121 -18.28 -12.56 -11.41
CA GLU A 121 -19.60 -12.05 -11.01
C GLU A 121 -19.50 -10.84 -10.11
N LYS A 122 -18.50 -10.81 -9.22
CA LYS A 122 -18.39 -9.75 -8.22
C LYS A 122 -16.99 -9.62 -7.65
N ILE A 123 -16.57 -8.35 -7.46
CA ILE A 123 -15.40 -7.98 -6.67
C ILE A 123 -15.88 -7.55 -5.28
N VAL A 124 -15.38 -8.17 -4.23
CA VAL A 124 -15.69 -7.85 -2.83
C VAL A 124 -14.40 -7.50 -2.12
N ILE A 125 -14.20 -6.22 -1.84
CA ILE A 125 -13.01 -5.73 -1.12
C ILE A 125 -13.39 -5.62 0.37
N PRO A 126 -12.81 -6.47 1.25
CA PRO A 126 -13.04 -6.38 2.69
C PRO A 126 -12.61 -5.03 3.25
N HIS A 127 -13.34 -4.52 4.25
CA HIS A 127 -13.06 -3.19 4.81
C HIS A 127 -11.66 -3.09 5.41
N TYR A 128 -11.18 -4.13 6.10
CA TYR A 128 -9.81 -4.16 6.62
C TYR A 128 -8.73 -4.07 5.54
N ILE A 129 -8.98 -4.58 4.32
CA ILE A 129 -8.04 -4.42 3.18
C ILE A 129 -7.95 -2.95 2.77
N ARG A 130 -9.10 -2.25 2.69
CA ARG A 130 -9.15 -0.80 2.42
C ARG A 130 -8.38 -0.04 3.48
N GLN A 131 -8.64 -0.34 4.74
CA GLN A 131 -7.95 0.28 5.88
C GLN A 131 -6.44 0.05 5.82
N ILE A 132 -5.96 -1.18 5.54
CA ILE A 132 -4.53 -1.47 5.46
C ILE A 132 -3.87 -0.67 4.32
N VAL A 133 -4.50 -0.62 3.14
CA VAL A 133 -3.95 0.12 1.99
C VAL A 133 -3.81 1.61 2.30
N GLU A 134 -4.81 2.23 2.92
CA GLU A 134 -4.72 3.63 3.36
C GLU A 134 -3.70 3.81 4.49
N GLN A 135 -3.68 2.87 5.44
CA GLN A 135 -2.74 2.92 6.57
C GLN A 135 -1.28 2.91 6.10
N VAL A 136 -0.96 2.29 4.95
CA VAL A 136 0.40 2.36 4.38
C VAL A 136 0.81 3.80 4.09
N ALA A 137 -0.10 4.63 3.55
CA ALA A 137 0.19 6.04 3.29
C ALA A 137 0.33 6.85 4.60
N PHE A 138 -0.51 6.59 5.59
CA PHE A 138 -0.42 7.23 6.90
C PHE A 138 0.90 6.89 7.60
N VAL A 139 1.26 5.61 7.67
CA VAL A 139 2.53 5.16 8.27
C VAL A 139 3.73 5.72 7.50
N ALA A 140 3.67 5.77 6.17
CA ALA A 140 4.75 6.29 5.35
C ALA A 140 4.98 7.80 5.58
N ARG A 141 3.92 8.59 5.77
CA ARG A 141 4.02 10.03 6.07
C ARG A 141 4.73 10.31 7.40
N ASP A 142 4.63 9.38 8.36
CA ASP A 142 5.24 9.51 9.68
C ASP A 142 6.63 8.84 9.78
N ASP A 143 6.99 7.92 8.87
CA ASP A 143 8.26 7.20 8.92
C ASP A 143 9.44 8.13 8.58
N LYS A 144 10.50 8.05 9.41
CA LYS A 144 11.72 8.85 9.25
C LYS A 144 12.56 8.47 8.03
N LYS A 145 12.33 7.28 7.48
CA LYS A 145 13.04 6.77 6.29
C LYS A 145 12.43 7.27 4.98
N VAL A 146 11.25 7.93 5.06
CA VAL A 146 10.55 8.50 3.92
C VAL A 146 10.80 10.00 3.88
N ASP A 147 11.14 10.53 2.70
CA ASP A 147 11.36 11.97 2.52
C ASP A 147 10.03 12.73 2.71
N LYS A 148 9.99 13.54 3.76
CA LYS A 148 8.82 14.34 4.11
C LYS A 148 8.59 15.52 3.16
N ARG A 149 9.63 15.95 2.43
CA ARG A 149 9.53 17.07 1.47
C ARG A 149 8.85 16.64 0.19
N SER A 150 9.16 15.44 -0.30
CA SER A 150 8.46 14.86 -1.45
C SER A 150 7.02 14.46 -1.10
N GLY A 151 6.77 14.17 0.17
CA GLY A 151 5.47 13.78 0.67
C GLY A 151 4.99 12.40 0.16
N VAL A 152 3.85 11.95 0.65
CA VAL A 152 3.18 10.72 0.19
C VAL A 152 1.77 11.05 -0.24
N SER A 153 1.58 11.19 -1.55
CA SER A 153 0.30 11.62 -2.11
C SER A 153 -0.79 10.55 -2.01
N GLN A 154 -2.06 10.96 -2.10
CA GLN A 154 -3.19 10.04 -2.14
C GLN A 154 -3.22 9.16 -3.41
N ARG A 155 -2.41 9.47 -4.42
CA ARG A 155 -2.19 8.58 -5.58
C ARG A 155 -1.57 7.23 -5.20
N LEU A 156 -0.85 7.16 -4.07
CA LEU A 156 -0.25 5.91 -3.59
C LEU A 156 -1.34 4.88 -3.22
N PRO A 157 -2.25 5.13 -2.28
CA PRO A 157 -3.29 4.15 -1.94
C PRO A 157 -4.23 3.87 -3.12
N ILE A 158 -4.59 4.85 -3.95
CA ILE A 158 -5.40 4.65 -5.16
C ILE A 158 -4.75 3.59 -6.07
N SER A 159 -3.50 3.81 -6.50
CA SER A 159 -2.80 2.86 -7.37
C SER A 159 -2.53 1.53 -6.69
N THR A 160 -2.25 1.53 -5.38
CA THR A 160 -2.05 0.30 -4.62
C THR A 160 -3.33 -0.53 -4.59
N MET A 161 -4.49 0.09 -4.37
CA MET A 161 -5.78 -0.58 -4.38
C MET A 161 -6.09 -1.22 -5.74
N GLU A 162 -5.82 -0.51 -6.83
CA GLU A 162 -5.98 -1.03 -8.19
C GLU A 162 -5.12 -2.27 -8.45
N LEU A 163 -3.87 -2.25 -8.00
CA LEU A 163 -2.95 -3.39 -8.12
C LEU A 163 -3.35 -4.56 -7.23
N VAL A 164 -3.80 -4.30 -6.00
CA VAL A 164 -4.32 -5.29 -5.07
C VAL A 164 -5.53 -6.02 -5.67
N VAL A 165 -6.47 -5.28 -6.24
CA VAL A 165 -7.62 -5.86 -6.94
C VAL A 165 -7.17 -6.64 -8.17
N SER A 166 -6.25 -6.10 -8.98
CA SER A 166 -5.73 -6.78 -10.18
C SER A 166 -5.04 -8.12 -9.85
N ASN A 167 -4.29 -8.20 -8.75
CA ASN A 167 -3.68 -9.45 -8.33
C ASN A 167 -4.72 -10.47 -7.87
N ALA A 168 -5.74 -10.02 -7.12
CA ALA A 168 -6.85 -10.87 -6.71
C ALA A 168 -7.66 -11.39 -7.91
N GLU A 169 -7.93 -10.53 -8.91
CA GLU A 169 -8.58 -10.92 -10.18
C GLU A 169 -7.77 -11.96 -10.94
N ARG A 170 -6.46 -11.74 -11.08
CA ARG A 170 -5.57 -12.70 -11.72
C ARG A 170 -5.64 -14.07 -11.04
N ARG A 171 -5.64 -14.11 -9.71
CA ARG A 171 -5.78 -15.35 -8.93
C ARG A 171 -7.13 -16.02 -9.17
N ALA A 172 -8.22 -15.27 -9.10
CA ALA A 172 -9.57 -15.78 -9.32
C ALA A 172 -9.72 -16.36 -10.73
N LEU A 173 -9.21 -15.68 -11.77
CA LEU A 173 -9.24 -16.17 -13.15
C LEU A 173 -8.45 -17.48 -13.35
N ILE A 174 -7.25 -17.56 -12.74
CA ILE A 174 -6.42 -18.78 -12.82
C ILE A 174 -7.15 -19.99 -12.22
N HIS A 175 -7.85 -19.79 -11.11
CA HIS A 175 -8.54 -20.87 -10.38
C HIS A 175 -10.01 -21.05 -10.76
N GLY A 176 -10.56 -20.19 -11.61
CA GLY A 176 -11.96 -20.24 -12.03
C GLY A 176 -12.94 -19.87 -10.91
N GLU A 177 -12.53 -18.97 -10.01
CA GLU A 177 -13.35 -18.43 -8.93
C GLU A 177 -14.26 -17.33 -9.49
N SER A 178 -15.55 -17.33 -9.13
CA SER A 178 -16.50 -16.29 -9.56
C SER A 178 -16.46 -15.05 -8.68
N LEU A 179 -15.97 -15.18 -7.45
CA LEU A 179 -15.85 -14.11 -6.48
C LEU A 179 -14.39 -13.68 -6.31
N VAL A 180 -14.10 -12.43 -6.62
CA VAL A 180 -12.77 -11.84 -6.42
C VAL A 180 -12.71 -11.19 -5.04
N VAL A 181 -11.84 -11.72 -4.18
CA VAL A 181 -11.62 -11.17 -2.83
C VAL A 181 -10.13 -10.93 -2.61
N PRO A 182 -9.70 -9.67 -2.48
CA PRO A 182 -8.34 -9.34 -2.12
C PRO A 182 -7.93 -9.90 -0.75
N ARG A 183 -6.66 -10.27 -0.63
CA ARG A 183 -6.00 -10.78 0.57
C ARG A 183 -4.84 -9.86 0.96
N VAL A 184 -4.32 -9.98 2.16
CA VAL A 184 -3.14 -9.19 2.60
C VAL A 184 -1.93 -9.47 1.70
N GLY A 185 -1.77 -10.70 1.21
CA GLY A 185 -0.73 -11.05 0.25
C GLY A 185 -0.79 -10.26 -1.06
N ASP A 186 -1.97 -9.85 -1.49
CA ASP A 186 -2.13 -9.01 -2.68
C ASP A 186 -1.55 -7.61 -2.46
N ILE A 187 -1.57 -7.10 -1.21
CA ILE A 187 -0.92 -5.82 -0.85
C ILE A 187 0.60 -5.95 -0.99
N PHE A 188 1.19 -7.07 -0.55
CA PHE A 188 2.62 -7.32 -0.77
C PHE A 188 2.97 -7.50 -2.25
N ALA A 189 2.06 -8.04 -3.06
CA ALA A 189 2.24 -8.15 -4.50
C ALA A 189 2.17 -6.78 -5.20
N ALA A 190 1.45 -5.81 -4.63
CA ALA A 190 1.35 -4.43 -5.13
C ALA A 190 2.58 -3.56 -4.81
N LEU A 191 3.61 -4.09 -4.15
CA LEU A 191 4.85 -3.40 -3.78
C LEU A 191 5.45 -2.55 -4.92
N PRO A 192 5.54 -3.00 -6.19
CA PRO A 192 6.07 -2.18 -7.27
C PRO A 192 5.30 -0.86 -7.52
N GLY A 193 4.00 -0.82 -7.19
CA GLY A 193 3.19 0.40 -7.29
C GLY A 193 3.44 1.38 -6.15
N ILE A 194 3.93 0.90 -5.03
CA ILE A 194 4.28 1.69 -3.86
C ILE A 194 5.68 2.29 -4.02
N THR A 195 6.68 1.48 -4.44
CA THR A 195 8.08 1.93 -4.64
C THR A 195 8.18 3.15 -5.55
N GLY A 196 7.39 3.21 -6.61
CA GLY A 196 7.40 4.34 -7.55
C GLY A 196 6.74 5.63 -7.05
N LYS A 197 6.23 5.66 -5.80
CA LYS A 197 5.47 6.79 -5.25
C LYS A 197 5.95 7.25 -3.87
N ILE A 198 7.04 6.68 -3.39
CA ILE A 198 7.71 7.05 -2.13
C ILE A 198 9.16 7.37 -2.45
N GLU A 199 9.61 8.53 -2.05
CA GLU A 199 11.02 8.89 -2.01
C GLU A 199 11.57 8.59 -0.63
N LEU A 200 12.80 8.08 -0.56
CA LEU A 200 13.42 7.66 0.68
C LEU A 200 14.48 8.66 1.11
N GLU A 201 14.60 8.87 2.42
CA GLU A 201 15.77 9.49 3.03
C GLU A 201 16.97 8.54 2.93
N TYR A 202 18.20 9.07 3.11
CA TYR A 202 19.45 8.30 3.00
C TYR A 202 19.44 6.99 3.80
N GLU A 203 18.89 6.99 5.01
CA GLU A 203 18.77 5.78 5.84
C GLU A 203 17.87 4.73 5.18
N GLY A 204 16.80 5.17 4.54
CA GLY A 204 15.88 4.30 3.79
C GLY A 204 16.52 3.73 2.53
N GLU A 205 17.28 4.55 1.79
CA GLU A 205 18.01 4.10 0.59
C GLU A 205 19.03 3.02 0.93
N MET A 206 19.80 3.21 2.01
CA MET A 206 20.77 2.21 2.50
C MET A 206 20.12 0.88 2.87
N LYS A 207 18.88 0.91 3.36
CA LYS A 207 18.14 -0.30 3.73
C LYS A 207 17.51 -0.99 2.52
N GLY A 208 17.29 -0.27 1.46
CA GLY A 208 16.63 -0.69 0.23
C GLY A 208 15.11 -0.48 0.26
N ALA A 209 14.59 0.08 -0.82
CA ALA A 209 13.18 0.48 -0.95
C ALA A 209 12.21 -0.67 -0.65
N ASP A 210 12.45 -1.85 -1.20
CA ASP A 210 11.60 -3.04 -0.99
C ASP A 210 11.50 -3.41 0.49
N THR A 211 12.61 -3.33 1.23
CA THR A 211 12.65 -3.66 2.66
C THR A 211 11.85 -2.63 3.46
N VAL A 212 12.04 -1.34 3.18
CA VAL A 212 11.31 -0.26 3.85
C VAL A 212 9.81 -0.41 3.60
N ILE A 213 9.40 -0.63 2.35
CA ILE A 213 7.97 -0.76 2.01
C ILE A 213 7.35 -1.99 2.67
N ARG A 214 8.05 -3.14 2.68
CA ARG A 214 7.57 -4.33 3.40
C ARG A 214 7.38 -4.05 4.90
N GLU A 215 8.23 -3.24 5.50
CA GLU A 215 8.06 -2.80 6.90
C GLU A 215 6.85 -1.89 7.07
N LEU A 216 6.65 -0.92 6.16
CA LEU A 216 5.46 -0.06 6.19
C LEU A 216 4.17 -0.88 6.09
N ILE A 217 4.12 -1.86 5.16
CA ILE A 217 2.96 -2.76 5.04
C ILE A 217 2.76 -3.57 6.33
N ARG A 218 3.82 -4.15 6.91
CA ARG A 218 3.71 -4.93 8.16
C ARG A 218 3.22 -4.07 9.32
N THR A 219 3.73 -2.86 9.45
CA THR A 219 3.28 -1.89 10.47
C THR A 219 1.81 -1.55 10.27
N SER A 220 1.39 -1.32 9.03
CA SER A 220 0.00 -1.03 8.68
C SER A 220 -0.92 -2.20 9.01
N VAL A 221 -0.50 -3.43 8.69
CA VAL A 221 -1.24 -4.65 9.06
C VAL A 221 -1.36 -4.76 10.57
N ALA A 222 -0.28 -4.50 11.34
CA ALA A 222 -0.31 -4.53 12.80
C ALA A 222 -1.31 -3.51 13.36
N ASN A 223 -1.26 -2.26 12.90
CA ASN A 223 -2.14 -1.20 13.38
C ASN A 223 -3.63 -1.54 13.12
N ILE A 224 -3.95 -2.03 11.93
CA ILE A 224 -5.33 -2.42 11.61
C ILE A 224 -5.73 -3.71 12.33
N TYR A 225 -4.83 -4.66 12.51
CA TYR A 225 -5.08 -5.86 13.32
C TYR A 225 -5.50 -5.49 14.74
N ASP A 226 -4.84 -4.53 15.36
CA ASP A 226 -5.15 -4.10 16.74
C ASP A 226 -6.56 -3.51 16.86
N THR A 227 -7.10 -2.88 15.81
CA THR A 227 -8.49 -2.37 15.84
C THR A 227 -9.53 -3.48 15.91
N TYR A 228 -9.21 -4.69 15.43
CA TYR A 228 -10.15 -5.81 15.40
C TYR A 228 -9.88 -6.88 16.45
N PHE A 229 -8.62 -7.06 16.84
CA PHE A 229 -8.17 -8.25 17.57
C PHE A 229 -7.33 -7.95 18.82
N ALA A 230 -7.23 -6.68 19.27
CA ALA A 230 -6.44 -6.30 20.45
C ALA A 230 -6.77 -7.17 21.68
N ASP A 231 -8.06 -7.39 21.95
CA ASP A 231 -8.54 -8.15 23.08
C ASP A 231 -8.79 -9.64 22.77
N THR A 232 -8.41 -10.10 21.57
CA THR A 232 -8.69 -11.47 21.14
C THR A 232 -7.62 -12.43 21.62
N ASN A 233 -8.04 -13.47 22.36
CA ASN A 233 -7.14 -14.54 22.79
C ASN A 233 -6.78 -15.45 21.61
N THR A 234 -5.52 -15.41 21.16
CA THR A 234 -4.97 -16.19 20.05
C THR A 234 -4.13 -17.39 20.49
N GLN A 235 -4.10 -17.74 21.80
CA GLN A 235 -3.24 -18.78 22.34
C GLN A 235 -3.43 -20.16 21.69
N GLN A 236 -4.67 -20.54 21.35
CA GLN A 236 -4.94 -21.82 20.67
C GLN A 236 -4.28 -21.89 19.30
N ILE A 237 -4.34 -20.79 18.54
CA ILE A 237 -3.70 -20.69 17.23
C ILE A 237 -2.17 -20.76 17.38
N GLU A 238 -1.61 -20.02 18.35
CA GLU A 238 -0.17 -20.06 18.66
C GLU A 238 0.28 -21.47 19.06
N GLN A 239 -0.51 -22.17 19.89
CA GLN A 239 -0.23 -23.55 20.30
C GLN A 239 -0.22 -24.51 19.11
N TRP A 240 -1.17 -24.36 18.18
CA TRP A 240 -1.22 -25.20 16.99
C TRP A 240 0.08 -25.09 16.17
N PHE A 241 0.55 -23.85 15.91
CA PHE A 241 1.84 -23.62 15.24
C PHE A 241 3.01 -24.15 16.08
N ASN A 242 2.95 -23.97 17.36
CA ASN A 242 3.98 -24.44 18.30
C ASN A 242 4.09 -25.97 18.36
N LEU A 243 3.08 -26.71 18.03
CA LEU A 243 3.09 -28.17 17.92
C LEU A 243 3.61 -28.68 16.55
N GLY A 244 4.16 -27.79 15.74
CA GLY A 244 4.72 -28.12 14.43
C GLY A 244 3.77 -27.89 13.26
N GLY A 245 2.63 -27.25 13.50
CA GLY A 245 1.72 -26.85 12.44
C GLY A 245 2.40 -25.86 11.47
N ALA A 246 2.15 -26.04 10.18
CA ALA A 246 2.57 -25.14 9.12
C ALA A 246 1.46 -25.01 8.08
N VAL A 247 1.27 -23.80 7.54
CA VAL A 247 0.30 -23.55 6.47
C VAL A 247 0.92 -22.62 5.44
N GLU A 248 0.74 -22.93 4.17
CA GLU A 248 1.25 -22.11 3.06
C GLU A 248 0.08 -21.37 2.40
N LEU A 249 0.12 -20.03 2.43
CA LEU A 249 -0.89 -19.17 1.82
C LEU A 249 -0.31 -18.48 0.60
N ASN A 250 -0.33 -19.16 -0.54
CA ASN A 250 0.15 -18.63 -1.81
C ASN A 250 -0.98 -18.59 -2.86
N ASP A 251 -0.64 -18.05 -4.05
CA ASP A 251 -1.59 -17.91 -5.15
C ASP A 251 -1.73 -19.20 -6.00
N LYS A 252 -1.08 -20.32 -5.62
CA LYS A 252 -1.05 -21.55 -6.41
C LYS A 252 -2.28 -22.43 -6.21
N GLN A 253 -3.05 -22.16 -5.16
CA GLN A 253 -4.19 -22.97 -4.78
C GLN A 253 -5.50 -22.17 -4.83
N PRO A 254 -6.64 -22.79 -5.22
CA PRO A 254 -7.94 -22.14 -5.13
C PRO A 254 -8.34 -21.92 -3.68
N ALA A 255 -9.20 -20.91 -3.43
CA ALA A 255 -9.65 -20.54 -2.08
C ALA A 255 -10.24 -21.73 -1.31
N GLN A 256 -10.95 -22.65 -1.97
CA GLN A 256 -11.52 -23.84 -1.34
C GLN A 256 -10.45 -24.79 -0.76
N ALA A 257 -9.33 -24.97 -1.45
CA ALA A 257 -8.22 -25.80 -0.95
C ALA A 257 -7.55 -25.13 0.27
N VAL A 258 -7.24 -23.83 0.14
CA VAL A 258 -6.68 -23.01 1.23
C VAL A 258 -7.61 -23.02 2.45
N PHE A 259 -8.92 -22.89 2.26
CA PHE A 259 -9.89 -22.94 3.34
C PHE A 259 -9.85 -24.28 4.08
N THR A 260 -9.69 -25.39 3.36
CA THR A 260 -9.59 -26.71 3.96
C THR A 260 -8.34 -26.86 4.81
N GLU A 261 -7.20 -26.33 4.38
CA GLU A 261 -5.96 -26.30 5.17
C GLU A 261 -6.11 -25.42 6.40
N LEU A 262 -6.72 -24.23 6.27
CA LEU A 262 -6.94 -23.30 7.37
C LEU A 262 -7.87 -23.88 8.45
N LYS A 263 -8.80 -24.76 8.11
CA LYS A 263 -9.68 -25.46 9.08
C LYS A 263 -8.92 -26.36 10.06
N ALA A 264 -7.72 -26.81 9.70
CA ALA A 264 -6.88 -27.59 10.59
C ALA A 264 -6.35 -26.76 11.78
N ILE A 265 -6.31 -25.43 11.64
CA ILE A 265 -5.85 -24.52 12.71
C ILE A 265 -6.98 -24.34 13.72
N GLN A 266 -6.81 -24.96 14.91
CA GLN A 266 -7.81 -24.91 15.96
C GLN A 266 -8.08 -23.48 16.45
N GLY A 267 -9.35 -23.11 16.52
CA GLY A 267 -9.80 -21.81 17.03
C GLY A 267 -9.63 -20.65 16.06
N LEU A 268 -9.09 -20.86 14.83
CA LEU A 268 -8.87 -19.79 13.86
C LEU A 268 -10.19 -19.12 13.45
N PHE A 269 -11.15 -19.92 12.97
CA PHE A 269 -12.41 -19.40 12.44
C PHE A 269 -13.32 -18.80 13.52
N ASP A 270 -13.21 -19.26 14.76
CA ASP A 270 -13.98 -18.70 15.90
C ASP A 270 -13.61 -17.23 16.15
N LYS A 271 -12.37 -16.83 15.85
CA LYS A 271 -11.89 -15.46 16.03
C LYS A 271 -12.33 -14.51 14.92
N LEU A 272 -12.71 -15.05 13.76
CA LEU A 272 -13.10 -14.24 12.60
C LEU A 272 -14.48 -13.56 12.76
N SER A 273 -15.23 -13.87 13.81
CA SER A 273 -16.48 -13.18 14.16
C SER A 273 -16.28 -11.67 14.34
N ALA A 274 -15.11 -11.21 14.78
CA ALA A 274 -14.74 -9.79 14.85
C ALA A 274 -14.80 -9.10 13.47
N LEU A 275 -14.57 -9.85 12.39
CA LEU A 275 -14.68 -9.39 11.00
C LEU A 275 -16.05 -9.71 10.39
N LYS A 276 -17.05 -10.05 11.20
CA LYS A 276 -18.40 -10.45 10.75
C LYS A 276 -18.42 -11.70 9.85
N VAL A 277 -17.39 -12.53 9.92
CA VAL A 277 -17.31 -13.81 9.21
C VAL A 277 -18.09 -14.87 9.99
N ASN A 278 -18.94 -15.60 9.32
CA ASN A 278 -19.78 -16.66 9.88
C ASN A 278 -19.91 -17.83 8.89
N SER A 279 -20.68 -18.86 9.24
CA SER A 279 -20.85 -20.06 8.43
C SER A 279 -21.51 -19.85 7.05
N ARG A 280 -22.13 -18.69 6.82
CA ARG A 280 -22.75 -18.32 5.51
C ARG A 280 -21.83 -17.43 4.67
N THR A 281 -20.67 -17.04 5.20
CA THR A 281 -19.72 -16.19 4.49
C THR A 281 -19.06 -17.00 3.36
N PRO A 282 -18.94 -16.42 2.14
CA PRO A 282 -18.21 -17.04 1.05
C PRO A 282 -16.80 -17.46 1.45
N VAL A 283 -16.34 -18.57 0.88
CA VAL A 283 -15.03 -19.17 1.23
C VAL A 283 -13.88 -18.19 0.97
N GLU A 284 -13.94 -17.45 -0.13
CA GLU A 284 -12.93 -16.47 -0.54
C GLU A 284 -12.79 -15.37 0.51
N VAL A 285 -13.91 -14.90 1.07
CA VAL A 285 -13.92 -13.88 2.13
C VAL A 285 -13.40 -14.46 3.44
N ALA A 286 -13.76 -15.69 3.78
CA ALA A 286 -13.30 -16.37 4.99
C ALA A 286 -11.78 -16.62 4.94
N VAL A 287 -11.23 -16.99 3.77
CA VAL A 287 -9.79 -17.15 3.55
C VAL A 287 -9.06 -15.81 3.69
N SER A 288 -9.58 -14.74 3.08
CA SER A 288 -9.01 -13.39 3.21
C SER A 288 -8.95 -12.95 4.66
N ALA A 289 -10.03 -13.18 5.43
CA ALA A 289 -10.10 -12.84 6.85
C ALA A 289 -9.12 -13.66 7.71
N ALA A 290 -9.00 -14.96 7.42
CA ALA A 290 -8.05 -15.82 8.10
C ALA A 290 -6.59 -15.42 7.83
N GLU A 291 -6.28 -15.08 6.58
CA GLU A 291 -4.95 -14.57 6.21
C GLU A 291 -4.64 -13.26 6.95
N PHE A 292 -5.60 -12.33 7.04
CA PHE A 292 -5.41 -11.09 7.79
C PHE A 292 -5.12 -11.35 9.28
N LEU A 293 -5.83 -12.27 9.91
CA LEU A 293 -5.56 -12.65 11.30
C LEU A 293 -4.12 -13.20 11.46
N LEU A 294 -3.69 -14.11 10.58
CA LEU A 294 -2.35 -14.71 10.63
C LEU A 294 -1.24 -13.69 10.32
N GLU A 295 -1.45 -12.80 9.36
CA GLU A 295 -0.50 -11.72 9.05
C GLU A 295 -0.35 -10.74 10.22
N GLY A 296 -1.45 -10.39 10.89
CA GLY A 296 -1.43 -9.58 12.11
C GLY A 296 -0.67 -10.27 13.24
N MET A 297 -0.92 -11.56 13.47
CA MET A 297 -0.16 -12.35 14.45
C MET A 297 1.35 -12.39 14.11
N THR A 298 1.68 -12.45 12.82
CA THR A 298 3.08 -12.39 12.35
C THR A 298 3.69 -11.02 12.62
N ALA A 299 2.96 -9.93 12.35
CA ALA A 299 3.40 -8.57 12.63
C ALA A 299 3.69 -8.35 14.13
N HIS A 300 2.91 -8.97 15.01
CA HIS A 300 3.12 -9.02 16.47
C HIS A 300 4.13 -10.08 16.94
N LYS A 301 4.80 -10.78 16.01
CA LYS A 301 5.82 -11.81 16.32
C LYS A 301 5.31 -13.00 17.16
N LYS A 302 3.99 -13.25 17.12
CA LYS A 302 3.36 -14.42 17.77
C LYS A 302 3.61 -15.70 16.98
N ILE A 303 3.63 -15.58 15.64
CA ILE A 303 3.99 -16.62 14.68
C ILE A 303 5.01 -16.05 13.68
N SER A 304 5.66 -16.90 12.90
CA SER A 304 6.62 -16.52 11.87
C SER A 304 6.08 -16.82 10.48
N ARG A 305 6.49 -16.03 9.50
CA ARG A 305 6.18 -16.21 8.09
C ARG A 305 7.45 -16.19 7.24
N SER A 306 7.62 -17.19 6.38
CA SER A 306 8.69 -17.24 5.38
C SER A 306 8.40 -16.32 4.18
N GLU A 307 9.39 -16.10 3.31
CA GLU A 307 9.21 -15.41 2.03
C GLU A 307 8.24 -16.16 1.11
N ALA A 308 8.22 -17.49 1.17
CA ALA A 308 7.28 -18.34 0.43
C ALA A 308 5.85 -18.29 1.01
N ARG A 309 5.59 -17.40 2.00
CA ARG A 309 4.29 -17.24 2.68
C ARG A 309 3.84 -18.48 3.45
N THR A 310 4.79 -19.24 3.97
CA THR A 310 4.53 -20.34 4.91
C THR A 310 4.56 -19.81 6.33
N PHE A 311 3.46 -19.96 7.06
CA PHE A 311 3.32 -19.60 8.47
C PHE A 311 3.75 -20.75 9.35
N THR A 312 4.54 -20.46 10.39
CA THR A 312 5.11 -21.44 11.33
C THR A 312 5.23 -20.85 12.72
N ALA A 313 5.71 -21.63 13.69
CA ALA A 313 5.97 -21.15 15.06
C ALA A 313 6.86 -19.90 15.11
N GLY A 314 6.68 -19.07 16.11
CA GLY A 314 7.42 -17.82 16.30
C GLY A 314 8.92 -18.04 16.56
N GLU A 315 9.75 -17.08 16.15
CA GLU A 315 11.23 -17.17 16.22
C GLU A 315 11.77 -17.39 17.64
N LYS A 316 11.12 -16.86 18.67
CA LYS A 316 11.57 -17.06 20.07
C LYS A 316 11.62 -18.53 20.47
N ARG A 317 10.75 -19.35 19.92
CA ARG A 317 10.69 -20.78 20.22
C ARG A 317 11.70 -21.56 19.37
N ARG A 318 11.87 -21.21 18.08
CA ARG A 318 12.91 -21.83 17.24
C ARG A 318 14.30 -21.68 17.87
N ARG A 319 14.64 -20.48 18.36
CA ARG A 319 15.92 -20.27 19.06
C ARG A 319 16.06 -21.12 20.31
N ASN A 320 14.99 -21.34 21.08
CA ASN A 320 15.02 -22.17 22.28
C ASN A 320 15.10 -23.66 21.93
N GLU A 321 14.43 -24.12 20.87
CA GLU A 321 14.50 -25.49 20.38
C GLU A 321 15.85 -25.81 19.76
N ASP A 322 16.40 -24.91 18.95
CA ASP A 322 17.76 -25.02 18.39
C ASP A 322 18.83 -25.03 19.50
N ALA A 323 18.68 -24.17 20.50
CA ALA A 323 19.57 -24.15 21.67
C ALA A 323 19.46 -25.43 22.52
N ALA A 324 18.24 -25.96 22.72
CA ALA A 324 18.03 -27.21 23.41
C ALA A 324 18.62 -28.41 22.66
N GLN A 325 18.39 -28.49 21.32
CA GLN A 325 18.99 -29.54 20.48
C GLN A 325 20.51 -29.43 20.43
N MET A 326 21.06 -28.22 20.40
CA MET A 326 22.49 -28.00 20.42
C MET A 326 23.10 -28.40 21.76
N ALA A 327 22.43 -28.13 22.88
CA ALA A 327 22.83 -28.57 24.22
C ALA A 327 22.73 -30.09 24.37
N GLU A 328 21.74 -30.73 23.78
CA GLU A 328 21.59 -32.20 23.77
C GLU A 328 22.71 -32.85 22.95
N ARG A 329 22.97 -32.37 21.73
CA ARG A 329 24.11 -32.84 20.92
C ARG A 329 25.49 -32.61 21.59
N MET A 330 25.65 -31.54 22.39
CA MET A 330 26.87 -31.34 23.16
C MET A 330 26.98 -32.34 24.33
N ARG A 331 25.87 -32.66 25.01
CA ARG A 331 25.84 -33.67 26.06
C ARG A 331 26.20 -35.06 25.53
N ASP A 332 25.63 -35.45 24.39
CA ASP A 332 25.94 -36.73 23.75
C ASP A 332 27.42 -36.83 23.37
N LYS A 333 27.98 -35.77 22.80
CA LYS A 333 29.42 -35.72 22.47
C LYS A 333 30.34 -35.75 23.71
N LEU A 334 29.89 -35.19 24.83
CA LEU A 334 30.66 -35.27 26.09
C LEU A 334 30.59 -36.68 26.67
N GLN A 335 29.43 -37.33 26.63
CA GLN A 335 29.32 -38.75 27.07
C GLN A 335 30.14 -39.70 26.20
N GLU A 336 30.15 -39.51 24.87
CA GLU A 336 31.02 -40.31 23.99
C GLU A 336 32.50 -40.11 24.31
N ARG A 337 32.95 -38.89 24.61
CA ARG A 337 34.35 -38.62 25.03
C ARG A 337 34.70 -39.26 26.37
N ASP A 338 33.81 -39.20 27.34
CA ASP A 338 34.02 -39.83 28.65
C ASP A 338 34.10 -41.36 28.54
N ILE A 339 33.30 -41.97 27.65
CA ILE A 339 33.36 -43.42 27.37
C ILE A 339 34.67 -43.77 26.66
N ASP A 340 35.13 -42.98 25.71
CA ASP A 340 36.40 -43.19 25.00
C ASP A 340 37.61 -43.03 25.93
N ASP A 341 37.58 -42.06 26.82
CA ASP A 341 38.64 -41.84 27.81
C ASP A 341 38.64 -42.94 28.90
N MET A 342 37.49 -43.45 29.30
CA MET A 342 37.41 -44.65 30.19
C MET A 342 37.92 -45.91 29.48
N ALA A 343 37.65 -46.08 28.18
CA ALA A 343 38.16 -47.23 27.42
C ALA A 343 39.68 -47.15 27.25
N LYS A 344 40.26 -45.97 26.98
CA LYS A 344 41.70 -45.74 26.90
C LYS A 344 42.40 -45.94 28.24
N ASN A 345 41.80 -45.59 29.36
CA ASN A 345 42.33 -45.80 30.69
C ASN A 345 42.28 -47.28 31.14
N ARG A 346 41.29 -48.06 30.68
CA ARG A 346 41.24 -49.53 30.90
C ARG A 346 42.36 -50.26 30.14
N THR A 347 42.65 -49.87 28.90
CA THR A 347 43.75 -50.47 28.14
C THR A 347 45.14 -50.12 28.69
N ARG A 348 45.31 -48.96 29.33
CA ARG A 348 46.59 -48.59 30.00
C ARG A 348 46.78 -49.27 31.32
N ARG A 349 45.78 -49.80 32.03
CA ARG A 349 45.92 -50.54 33.29
C ARG A 349 46.10 -52.07 33.11
N GLY A 350 45.97 -52.56 31.89
CA GLY A 350 46.15 -53.98 31.57
C GLY A 350 47.54 -54.41 31.14
N PHE A 351 48.55 -53.48 31.16
CA PHE A 351 49.92 -53.73 30.82
C PHE A 351 50.92 -53.32 31.93
N ASN A 352 50.64 -53.76 33.18
CA ASN A 352 51.60 -53.76 34.27
C ASN A 352 51.48 -55.07 35.04
#